data_7bd64d6191a966e3dee07d4f05c37b01
#
_entry.id   7bd64d6191a966e3dee07d4f05c37b01
#
_cell.length_a   1.000
_cell.length_b   1.000
_cell.length_c   1.000
_cell.angle_alpha   90.00
_cell.angle_beta   90.00
_cell.angle_gamma   90.00
#
_symmetry.space_group_name_H-M   'P 1'
#
loop_
_entity.id
_entity.type
_entity.pdbx_description
1 polymer ?
#
loop_
_entity_poly.entity_id
_entity_poly.type
_entity_poly.pdbx_seq_one_letter_code
_entity_poly.pdbx_strand_id
1 'polypeptide(L)'
;MESKRQQKFAGVLQEELAQIFQREGAAYLPNTLVTITRVRVSPDLAVAKVYLSFFNTNNTTLSINTVNAHAGEIRYKLGSRIRHQVRVVPE
;
A
#
# COMPACT_ATOMS: atom_id res chain seq x y z
N MET A 1 19.25 6.13 6.60
CA MET A 1 19.31 4.66 6.37
C MET A 1 18.26 3.96 7.23
N GLU A 2 17.54 3.02 6.66
CA GLU A 2 16.52 2.29 7.41
C GLU A 2 17.16 1.23 8.32
N SER A 3 16.61 1.10 9.54
CA SER A 3 17.03 0.05 10.47
C SER A 3 16.52 -1.33 10.00
N LYS A 4 17.07 -2.40 10.58
CA LYS A 4 16.58 -3.75 10.31
C LYS A 4 15.10 -3.89 10.68
N ARG A 5 14.68 -3.25 11.77
CA ARG A 5 13.30 -3.25 12.22
C ARG A 5 12.37 -2.59 11.19
N GLN A 6 12.79 -1.45 10.64
CA GLN A 6 12.03 -0.79 9.57
C GLN A 6 11.92 -1.66 8.32
N GLN A 7 13.03 -2.26 7.90
CA GLN A 7 13.07 -3.13 6.72
C GLN A 7 12.19 -4.36 6.88
N LYS A 8 12.24 -4.99 8.05
CA LYS A 8 11.44 -6.16 8.35
C LYS A 8 9.95 -5.82 8.33
N PHE A 9 9.58 -4.72 8.95
CA PHE A 9 8.18 -4.27 8.98
C PHE A 9 7.71 -3.88 7.57
N ALA A 10 8.55 -3.20 6.80
CA ALA A 10 8.24 -2.87 5.42
C ALA A 10 7.97 -4.12 4.57
N GLY A 11 8.74 -5.19 4.78
CA GLY A 11 8.52 -6.47 4.11
C GLY A 11 7.17 -7.08 4.46
N VAL A 12 6.79 -7.06 5.72
CA VAL A 12 5.48 -7.55 6.17
C VAL A 12 4.36 -6.73 5.54
N LEU A 13 4.49 -5.39 5.56
CA LEU A 13 3.49 -4.51 4.96
C LEU A 13 3.35 -4.74 3.47
N GLN A 14 4.47 -4.89 2.76
CA GLN A 14 4.44 -5.14 1.32
C GLN A 14 3.70 -6.43 1.00
N GLU A 15 3.96 -7.48 1.73
CA GLU A 15 3.31 -8.78 1.54
C GLU A 15 1.81 -8.69 1.81
N GLU A 16 1.42 -8.09 2.93
CA GLU A 16 0.01 -7.96 3.29
C GLU A 16 -0.75 -7.03 2.35
N LEU A 17 -0.15 -5.91 1.96
CA LEU A 17 -0.76 -4.99 1.01
C LEU A 17 -0.90 -5.62 -0.37
N ALA A 18 0.08 -6.42 -0.80
CA ALA A 18 -0.01 -7.12 -2.08
C ALA A 18 -1.22 -8.05 -2.10
N GLN A 19 -1.50 -8.75 -1.00
CA GLN A 19 -2.69 -9.59 -0.89
C GLN A 19 -3.98 -8.77 -0.93
N ILE A 20 -4.01 -7.62 -0.27
CA ILE A 20 -5.17 -6.73 -0.28
C ILE A 20 -5.45 -6.26 -1.70
N PHE A 21 -4.43 -5.80 -2.43
CA PHE A 21 -4.60 -5.36 -3.81
C PHE A 21 -4.96 -6.49 -4.75
N GLN A 22 -4.49 -7.70 -4.48
CA GLN A 22 -4.86 -8.86 -5.27
C GLN A 22 -6.35 -9.18 -5.14
N ARG A 23 -6.91 -9.05 -3.94
CA ARG A 23 -8.33 -9.32 -3.68
C ARG A 23 -9.23 -8.17 -4.06
N GLU A 24 -8.83 -6.94 -3.72
CA GLU A 24 -9.69 -5.77 -3.78
C GLU A 24 -9.34 -4.79 -4.91
N GLY A 25 -8.16 -4.97 -5.53
CA GLY A 25 -7.67 -4.03 -6.53
C GLY A 25 -8.61 -3.86 -7.72
N ALA A 26 -9.25 -4.93 -8.15
CA ALA A 26 -10.20 -4.87 -9.26
C ALA A 26 -11.44 -4.04 -8.92
N ALA A 27 -11.82 -4.00 -7.63
CA ALA A 27 -12.94 -3.17 -7.18
C ALA A 27 -12.56 -1.69 -7.16
N TYR A 28 -11.30 -1.37 -6.83
CA TYR A 28 -10.82 0.01 -6.82
C TYR A 28 -10.52 0.53 -8.22
N LEU A 29 -9.85 -0.29 -9.02
CA LEU A 29 -9.37 0.07 -10.37
C LEU A 29 -9.66 -1.08 -11.33
N PRO A 30 -10.88 -1.15 -11.90
CA PRO A 30 -11.21 -2.21 -12.86
C PRO A 30 -10.27 -2.17 -14.06
N ASN A 31 -9.85 -3.35 -14.51
CA ASN A 31 -8.96 -3.53 -15.67
C ASN A 31 -7.57 -2.91 -15.49
N THR A 32 -7.20 -2.55 -14.28
CA THR A 32 -5.88 -2.02 -13.97
C THR A 32 -5.19 -2.96 -12.99
N LEU A 33 -3.98 -3.39 -13.32
CA LEU A 33 -3.15 -4.18 -12.41
C LEU A 33 -2.33 -3.22 -11.55
N VAL A 34 -2.43 -3.37 -10.24
CA VAL A 34 -1.69 -2.57 -9.27
C VAL A 34 -0.64 -3.45 -8.62
N THR A 35 0.62 -3.01 -8.68
CA THR A 35 1.72 -3.70 -8.01
C THR A 35 2.43 -2.75 -7.06
N ILE A 36 2.97 -3.31 -5.98
CA ILE A 36 3.75 -2.54 -5.01
C ILE A 36 5.21 -2.72 -5.37
N THR A 37 5.87 -1.61 -5.71
CA THR A 37 7.28 -1.63 -6.08
C THR A 37 8.19 -1.46 -4.88
N ARG A 38 7.73 -0.73 -3.87
CA ARG A 38 8.52 -0.44 -2.68
C ARG A 38 7.63 0.01 -1.52
N VAL A 39 8.05 -0.31 -0.30
CA VAL A 39 7.45 0.23 0.92
C VAL A 39 8.57 0.83 1.79
N ARG A 40 8.37 2.05 2.24
CA ARG A 40 9.29 2.72 3.17
C ARG A 40 8.54 3.07 4.45
N VAL A 41 9.14 2.73 5.58
CA VAL A 41 8.53 2.91 6.89
C VAL A 41 9.30 3.94 7.69
N SER A 42 8.59 4.81 8.42
CA SER A 42 9.22 5.77 9.31
C SER A 42 9.89 5.07 10.49
N PRO A 43 10.89 5.73 11.15
CA PRO A 43 11.61 5.10 12.26
C PRO A 43 10.73 4.66 13.43
N ASP A 44 9.61 5.35 13.68
CA ASP A 44 8.66 5.02 14.72
C ASP A 44 7.59 4.01 14.28
N LEU A 45 7.68 3.52 13.04
CA LEU A 45 6.74 2.59 12.43
C LEU A 45 5.31 3.12 12.34
N ALA A 46 5.13 4.44 12.40
CA ALA A 46 3.80 5.04 12.39
C ALA A 46 3.30 5.36 10.99
N VAL A 47 4.20 5.59 10.05
CA VAL A 47 3.86 5.96 8.66
C VAL A 47 4.58 5.05 7.69
N ALA A 48 3.86 4.59 6.69
CA ALA A 48 4.43 3.79 5.59
C ALA A 48 4.10 4.46 4.25
N LYS A 49 5.12 4.76 3.47
CA LYS A 49 4.97 5.22 2.09
C LYS A 49 4.99 3.99 1.18
N VAL A 50 3.96 3.85 0.38
CA VAL A 50 3.77 2.70 -0.49
C VAL A 50 3.85 3.17 -1.94
N TYR A 51 4.88 2.72 -2.64
CA TYR A 51 5.11 3.08 -4.05
C TYR A 51 4.44 2.05 -4.95
N LEU A 52 3.59 2.53 -5.84
CA LEU A 52 2.74 1.69 -6.68
C LEU A 52 3.13 1.82 -8.14
N SER A 53 2.89 0.75 -8.88
CA SER A 53 2.97 0.72 -10.34
C SER A 53 1.64 0.25 -10.90
N PHE A 54 1.18 0.88 -11.97
CA PHE A 54 -0.11 0.58 -12.58
C PHE A 54 0.07 0.13 -14.02
N PHE A 55 -0.60 -0.95 -14.39
CA PHE A 55 -0.64 -1.44 -15.76
C PHE A 55 -2.05 -1.29 -16.33
N ASN A 56 -2.15 -1.10 -17.62
CA ASN A 56 -3.40 -0.92 -18.36
C ASN A 56 -4.15 0.35 -17.91
N THR A 57 -3.41 1.41 -17.60
CA THR A 57 -3.99 2.71 -17.28
C THR A 57 -3.36 3.77 -18.16
N ASN A 58 -4.19 4.72 -18.62
CA ASN A 58 -3.72 5.87 -19.41
C ASN A 58 -3.46 7.09 -18.51
N ASN A 59 -3.78 6.99 -17.23
CA ASN A 59 -3.64 8.13 -16.32
C ASN A 59 -3.21 7.64 -14.92
N THR A 60 -1.91 7.68 -14.68
CA THR A 60 -1.32 7.28 -13.40
C THR A 60 -1.77 8.19 -12.27
N THR A 61 -1.91 9.50 -12.52
CA THR A 61 -2.37 10.46 -11.50
C THR A 61 -3.79 10.12 -11.05
N LEU A 62 -4.67 9.83 -11.99
CA LEU A 62 -6.04 9.43 -11.64
C LEU A 62 -6.05 8.13 -10.84
N SER A 63 -5.21 7.18 -11.22
CA SER A 63 -5.11 5.89 -10.54
C SER A 63 -4.62 6.06 -9.10
N ILE A 64 -3.58 6.86 -8.87
CA ILE A 64 -3.08 7.10 -7.51
C ILE A 64 -4.10 7.85 -6.67
N ASN A 65 -4.85 8.79 -7.26
CA ASN A 65 -5.91 9.51 -6.56
C ASN A 65 -7.05 8.57 -6.16
N THR A 66 -7.38 7.61 -7.00
CA THR A 66 -8.40 6.61 -6.69
C THR A 66 -7.96 5.72 -5.52
N VAL A 67 -6.71 5.27 -5.51
CA VAL A 67 -6.16 4.51 -4.38
C VAL A 67 -6.16 5.34 -3.11
N ASN A 68 -5.78 6.62 -3.20
CA ASN A 68 -5.81 7.52 -2.04
C ASN A 68 -7.23 7.70 -1.49
N ALA A 69 -8.25 7.69 -2.33
CA ALA A 69 -9.64 7.77 -1.90
C ALA A 69 -10.05 6.55 -1.06
N HIS A 70 -9.39 5.40 -1.27
CA HIS A 70 -9.63 4.18 -0.51
C HIS A 70 -8.60 3.93 0.60
N ALA A 71 -7.73 4.90 0.87
CA ALA A 71 -6.63 4.73 1.83
C ALA A 71 -7.10 4.35 3.22
N GLY A 72 -8.22 4.92 3.68
CA GLY A 72 -8.78 4.60 4.99
C GLY A 72 -9.23 3.15 5.09
N GLU A 73 -9.87 2.64 4.04
CA GLU A 73 -10.31 1.25 3.98
C GLU A 73 -9.12 0.29 3.91
N ILE A 74 -8.13 0.62 3.10
CA ILE A 74 -6.91 -0.17 2.98
C ILE A 74 -6.19 -0.24 4.33
N ARG A 75 -6.07 0.90 5.02
CA ARG A 75 -5.45 0.98 6.34
C ARG A 75 -6.20 0.13 7.36
N TYR A 76 -7.51 0.15 7.32
CA TYR A 76 -8.33 -0.67 8.22
C TYR A 76 -8.09 -2.16 7.99
N LYS A 77 -8.11 -2.60 6.73
CA LYS A 77 -7.87 -4.00 6.38
C LYS A 77 -6.47 -4.44 6.77
N LEU A 78 -5.49 -3.59 6.54
CA LEU A 78 -4.10 -3.87 6.91
C LEU A 78 -3.96 -3.99 8.43
N GLY A 79 -4.54 -3.05 9.19
CA GLY A 79 -4.50 -3.07 10.64
C GLY A 79 -5.11 -4.34 11.24
N SER A 80 -6.19 -4.84 10.63
CA SER A 80 -6.82 -6.09 11.05
C SER A 80 -5.90 -7.29 10.87
N ARG A 81 -5.06 -7.28 9.83
CA ARG A 81 -4.15 -8.38 9.52
C ARG A 81 -2.90 -8.39 10.41
N ILE A 82 -2.35 -7.22 10.70
CA ILE A 82 -1.08 -7.10 11.43
C ILE A 82 -1.26 -6.64 12.88
N ARG A 83 -2.47 -6.29 13.26
CA ARG A 83 -2.83 -5.79 14.61
C ARG A 83 -1.95 -4.61 15.05
N HIS A 84 -1.62 -3.74 14.09
CA HIS A 84 -0.81 -2.56 14.34
C HIS A 84 -1.36 -1.40 13.52
N GLN A 85 -1.52 -0.24 14.16
CA GLN A 85 -2.01 0.96 13.48
C GLN A 85 -0.84 1.63 12.78
N VAL A 86 -0.92 1.71 11.46
CA VAL A 86 0.07 2.40 10.65
C VAL A 86 -0.64 3.25 9.61
N ARG A 87 -0.15 4.47 9.40
CA ARG A 87 -0.67 5.35 8.36
C ARG A 87 -0.02 4.98 7.03
N VAL A 88 -0.85 4.54 6.10
CA VAL A 88 -0.39 4.19 4.74
C VAL A 88 -0.55 5.39 3.83
N VAL A 89 0.51 5.77 3.14
CA VAL A 89 0.52 6.88 2.18
C VAL A 89 0.88 6.31 0.81
N PRO A 90 -0.12 6.09 -0.08
CA PRO A 90 0.15 5.62 -1.46
C PRO A 90 0.82 6.71 -2.29
N GLU A 91 1.79 6.29 -3.07
CA GLU A 91 2.51 7.18 -3.99
C GLU A 91 2.77 6.55 -5.34
#